data_994314559267ed826eb6b7b046cbee78
#
_entry.id   994314559267ed826eb6b7b046cbee78
#
_cell.length_a   1.000
_cell.length_b   1.000
_cell.length_c   1.000
_cell.angle_alpha   90.00
_cell.angle_beta   90.00
_cell.angle_gamma   90.00
#
_symmetry.space_group_name_H-M   'P 1'
#
loop_
_entity.id
_entity.type
_entity.pdbx_description
1 polymer ?
#
loop_
_entity_poly.entity_id
_entity_poly.type
_entity_poly.pdbx_seq_one_letter_code
_entity_poly.pdbx_strand_id
1 'polypeptide(L)'
;MRLLRTLLFPVSLMMQIILSNASCNNDKGKLFTALSHKRTGIDFNNIIRENEEFNILDYGYLFNGAGVGIGDINNDGLPDIYFCGNFVESRLYLNKGNFRFEDITNKAGVTGGGNWNTGVSMADINGDGFLDIYVVSSTDGRPRYRKNLLYINNGDLTFKESAAAWGIDDDSYSTHSAFFDYDKDGDLDLFVINHSLDKYAHPDSAQKNMHDPIYEHKLFKNTGNRFVNASQETGMKTNIMNFGLGLAIADFNNDGWPDIYICNDYSEQDYFYINQKNGTFKEELENYFDHVSLSSMGNDAADINNDGFIDLFTLDMDPEDNYENKQVAGPDNFDLYSILKNTGFYNQTTRNMLQINNGGRYFTDIGQYADIFATNWSWSPLLCDLDNDGLKDLYVSNGYGRNSTYMDAIMASVRQMSKQQRGMPHMSKLEVVQTIPATILKNYIFRNNGDHTFTNVTETWGDEVPSLSNGTAYADLDNDGDMDLVANVINGYAGVYRNNSEKLTTNHYLKIKFDGTGLNKGGIGAKVEIRYKDKMQVQEFQPSRGYMSSMNHELIFGLGDAEVIDELKVIWPDLLEQLLTGIKXAPLLTLNILKMIMSISGNKSCFLISFQPRVRILQKEM
;
A
#
# COMPACT_ATOMS: atom_id res chain seq x y z
N MET A 1 5.03 -64.54 24.37
CA MET A 1 4.52 -63.17 24.49
C MET A 1 5.57 -62.14 24.93
N ARG A 2 6.84 -62.52 25.06
CA ARG A 2 7.92 -61.55 25.41
C ARG A 2 8.84 -61.18 24.23
N LEU A 3 8.71 -61.83 23.08
CA LEU A 3 9.58 -61.55 21.94
C LEU A 3 8.96 -60.53 20.93
N LEU A 4 7.67 -60.12 21.11
CA LEU A 4 7.04 -59.15 20.19
C LEU A 4 7.17 -57.70 20.62
N ARG A 5 7.65 -57.44 21.85
CA ARG A 5 7.79 -56.07 22.35
C ARG A 5 9.13 -55.39 22.01
N THR A 6 10.12 -56.18 21.59
CA THR A 6 11.46 -55.65 21.31
C THR A 6 11.69 -55.25 19.84
N LEU A 7 10.74 -55.55 18.94
CA LEU A 7 10.89 -55.18 17.51
C LEU A 7 10.07 -53.97 17.07
N LEU A 8 9.19 -53.46 17.94
CA LEU A 8 8.36 -52.28 17.60
C LEU A 8 9.01 -50.93 17.93
N PHE A 9 10.01 -50.89 18.78
CA PHE A 9 10.66 -49.64 19.19
C PHE A 9 11.60 -49.04 18.14
N PRO A 10 12.41 -49.81 17.40
CA PRO A 10 13.28 -49.23 16.39
C PRO A 10 12.56 -48.78 15.10
N VAL A 11 11.39 -49.37 14.79
CA VAL A 11 10.65 -48.98 13.60
C VAL A 11 9.91 -47.66 13.79
N SER A 12 9.41 -47.39 15.00
CA SER A 12 8.79 -46.12 15.34
C SER A 12 9.80 -44.97 15.37
N LEU A 13 11.01 -45.23 15.86
CA LEU A 13 12.06 -44.19 15.89
C LEU A 13 12.65 -43.94 14.49
N MET A 14 12.73 -44.99 13.65
CA MET A 14 13.18 -44.82 12.27
C MET A 14 12.13 -44.13 11.40
N MET A 15 10.83 -44.34 11.71
CA MET A 15 9.75 -43.66 10.99
C MET A 15 9.63 -42.17 11.42
N GLN A 16 9.96 -41.84 12.68
CA GLN A 16 10.04 -40.45 13.13
C GLN A 16 11.26 -39.70 12.56
N ILE A 17 12.37 -40.41 12.37
CA ILE A 17 13.58 -39.81 11.75
C ILE A 17 13.37 -39.61 10.25
N ILE A 18 12.58 -40.50 9.59
CA ILE A 18 12.25 -40.34 8.17
C ILE A 18 11.24 -39.18 7.96
N LEU A 19 10.31 -38.99 8.92
CA LEU A 19 9.34 -37.89 8.85
C LEU A 19 9.95 -36.54 9.20
N SER A 20 11.04 -36.50 9.99
CA SER A 20 11.72 -35.26 10.31
C SER A 20 12.68 -34.77 9.20
N ASN A 21 13.03 -35.65 8.24
CA ASN A 21 13.86 -35.27 7.10
C ASN A 21 13.06 -35.03 5.82
N ALA A 22 11.73 -35.15 5.87
CA ALA A 22 10.88 -34.92 4.71
C ALA A 22 10.36 -33.48 4.61
N SER A 23 10.83 -32.57 5.50
CA SER A 23 10.38 -31.19 5.50
C SER A 23 11.43 -30.19 4.98
N CYS A 24 12.46 -30.70 4.30
CA CYS A 24 13.41 -29.83 3.61
C CYS A 24 13.55 -30.30 2.17
N ASN A 25 12.84 -29.68 1.28
CA ASN A 25 13.20 -29.48 -0.14
C ASN A 25 11.99 -29.36 -1.08
N ASN A 26 11.07 -28.45 -0.77
CA ASN A 26 10.07 -28.09 -1.77
C ASN A 26 10.22 -26.66 -2.30
N ASP A 27 11.25 -25.93 -1.85
CA ASP A 27 11.42 -24.53 -2.24
C ASP A 27 12.29 -24.35 -3.50
N LYS A 28 12.65 -25.44 -4.16
CA LYS A 28 13.41 -25.34 -5.41
C LYS A 28 12.46 -25.01 -6.56
N GLY A 29 12.45 -23.74 -6.94
CA GLY A 29 11.72 -23.26 -8.10
C GLY A 29 10.54 -22.33 -7.82
N LYS A 30 10.32 -21.95 -6.57
CA LYS A 30 9.32 -20.92 -6.23
C LYS A 30 9.91 -19.53 -6.34
N LEU A 31 9.10 -18.60 -6.84
CA LEU A 31 9.54 -17.21 -6.97
C LEU A 31 9.81 -16.60 -5.59
N PHE A 32 8.94 -16.86 -4.61
CA PHE A 32 9.10 -16.30 -3.27
C PHE A 32 9.49 -17.36 -2.25
N THR A 33 10.33 -16.94 -1.29
CA THR A 33 10.71 -17.74 -0.12
C THR A 33 10.37 -16.94 1.13
N ALA A 34 9.46 -17.44 1.96
CA ALA A 34 9.13 -16.83 3.26
C ALA A 34 10.32 -16.97 4.22
N LEU A 35 10.85 -15.86 4.70
CA LEU A 35 11.99 -15.85 5.62
C LEU A 35 11.49 -15.81 7.06
N SER A 36 12.03 -16.68 7.91
CA SER A 36 11.62 -16.71 9.32
C SER A 36 12.14 -15.48 10.07
N HIS A 37 11.40 -15.06 11.10
CA HIS A 37 11.81 -13.95 11.98
C HIS A 37 13.20 -14.20 12.63
N LYS A 38 13.56 -15.47 12.86
CA LYS A 38 14.90 -15.83 13.38
C LYS A 38 16.00 -15.60 12.34
N ARG A 39 15.68 -15.79 11.06
CA ARG A 39 16.62 -15.54 9.96
C ARG A 39 16.81 -14.04 9.75
N THR A 40 15.70 -13.28 9.73
CA THR A 40 15.75 -11.86 9.45
C THR A 40 16.13 -11.00 10.65
N GLY A 41 15.80 -11.43 11.88
CA GLY A 41 15.89 -10.61 13.09
C GLY A 41 14.66 -9.72 13.30
N ILE A 42 13.66 -9.80 12.40
CA ILE A 42 12.42 -9.02 12.52
C ILE A 42 11.44 -9.81 13.38
N ASP A 43 11.26 -9.39 14.62
CA ASP A 43 10.35 -10.04 15.57
C ASP A 43 9.07 -9.24 15.83
N PHE A 44 8.79 -8.27 14.96
CA PHE A 44 7.57 -7.46 15.04
C PHE A 44 6.32 -8.35 14.93
N ASN A 45 5.36 -8.12 15.81
CA ASN A 45 4.08 -8.85 15.85
C ASN A 45 3.01 -7.85 16.28
N ASN A 46 2.09 -7.53 15.38
CA ASN A 46 1.02 -6.56 15.62
C ASN A 46 -0.11 -7.21 16.43
N ILE A 47 0.11 -7.38 17.73
CA ILE A 47 -0.79 -8.12 18.61
C ILE A 47 -2.02 -7.26 18.95
N ILE A 48 -3.19 -7.77 18.60
CA ILE A 48 -4.48 -7.16 18.96
C ILE A 48 -5.19 -8.08 19.96
N ARG A 49 -5.61 -7.51 21.08
CA ARG A 49 -6.29 -8.27 22.16
C ARG A 49 -7.63 -7.64 22.45
N GLU A 50 -8.68 -8.44 22.31
CA GLU A 50 -10.04 -8.03 22.62
C GLU A 50 -10.35 -8.24 24.11
N ASN A 51 -11.24 -7.42 24.64
CA ASN A 51 -11.77 -7.56 26.00
C ASN A 51 -13.21 -7.03 26.05
N GLU A 52 -13.85 -7.03 27.23
CA GLU A 52 -15.26 -6.60 27.38
C GLU A 52 -15.49 -5.13 27.04
N GLU A 53 -14.45 -4.29 27.14
CA GLU A 53 -14.56 -2.83 26.96
C GLU A 53 -14.07 -2.37 25.58
N PHE A 54 -13.34 -3.24 24.85
CA PHE A 54 -12.79 -2.91 23.53
C PHE A 54 -12.66 -4.17 22.69
N ASN A 55 -13.51 -4.28 21.68
CA ASN A 55 -13.60 -5.43 20.79
C ASN A 55 -14.24 -5.01 19.46
N ILE A 56 -14.39 -5.95 18.54
CA ILE A 56 -14.89 -5.66 17.19
C ILE A 56 -16.31 -5.05 17.17
N LEU A 57 -17.14 -5.32 18.18
CA LEU A 57 -18.47 -4.73 18.25
C LEU A 57 -18.44 -3.27 18.72
N ASP A 58 -17.36 -2.86 19.39
CA ASP A 58 -17.17 -1.47 19.83
C ASP A 58 -16.47 -0.63 18.75
N TYR A 59 -15.48 -1.23 18.05
CA TYR A 59 -14.70 -0.55 17.04
C TYR A 59 -14.57 -1.45 15.81
N GLY A 60 -15.35 -1.14 14.77
CA GLY A 60 -15.42 -1.97 13.55
C GLY A 60 -14.09 -2.11 12.81
N TYR A 61 -13.17 -1.16 13.00
CA TYR A 61 -11.85 -1.17 12.34
C TYR A 61 -10.74 -1.79 13.22
N LEU A 62 -11.14 -2.56 14.25
CA LEU A 62 -10.20 -3.20 15.16
C LEU A 62 -9.15 -4.08 14.46
N PHE A 63 -9.54 -4.77 13.40
CA PHE A 63 -8.68 -5.71 12.67
C PHE A 63 -8.29 -5.19 11.27
N ASN A 64 -8.38 -3.88 11.03
CA ASN A 64 -7.91 -3.30 9.77
C ASN A 64 -6.38 -3.31 9.66
N GLY A 65 -5.67 -3.51 10.77
CA GLY A 65 -4.23 -3.63 10.78
C GLY A 65 -3.51 -2.30 10.62
N ALA A 66 -2.31 -2.36 10.03
CA ALA A 66 -1.46 -1.18 9.91
C ALA A 66 -0.46 -1.35 8.77
N GLY A 67 0.17 -0.25 8.37
CA GLY A 67 1.07 -0.18 7.23
C GLY A 67 2.51 -0.59 7.51
N VAL A 68 3.28 -0.63 6.41
CA VAL A 68 4.72 -0.84 6.38
C VAL A 68 5.36 0.28 5.56
N GLY A 69 6.39 0.93 6.11
CA GLY A 69 7.20 1.89 5.35
C GLY A 69 8.57 1.29 5.04
N ILE A 70 9.01 1.41 3.80
CA ILE A 70 10.35 0.96 3.41
C ILE A 70 11.11 2.14 2.82
N GLY A 71 12.36 2.36 3.28
CA GLY A 71 13.20 3.43 2.77
C GLY A 71 14.59 3.39 3.36
N ASP A 72 15.56 3.87 2.62
CA ASP A 72 16.97 3.97 3.04
C ASP A 72 17.13 5.21 3.93
N ILE A 73 16.98 5.03 5.25
CA ILE A 73 16.96 6.16 6.20
C ILE A 73 18.35 6.72 6.53
N ASN A 74 19.40 5.99 6.18
CA ASN A 74 20.78 6.39 6.52
C ASN A 74 21.66 6.60 5.29
N ASN A 75 21.07 6.46 4.10
CA ASN A 75 21.76 6.63 2.80
C ASN A 75 22.93 5.66 2.58
N ASP A 76 22.81 4.41 3.13
CA ASP A 76 23.84 3.38 2.91
C ASP A 76 23.53 2.48 1.70
N GLY A 77 22.38 2.68 1.06
CA GLY A 77 21.97 1.94 -0.13
C GLY A 77 21.18 0.67 0.17
N LEU A 78 20.79 0.43 1.43
CA LEU A 78 20.00 -0.72 1.81
C LEU A 78 18.66 -0.24 2.37
N PRO A 79 17.52 -0.68 1.83
CA PRO A 79 16.23 -0.23 2.33
C PRO A 79 15.95 -0.76 3.75
N ASP A 80 15.57 0.15 4.66
CA ASP A 80 15.17 -0.13 6.04
C ASP A 80 13.65 -0.27 6.13
N ILE A 81 13.13 -0.84 7.24
CA ILE A 81 11.71 -1.16 7.36
C ILE A 81 11.11 -0.57 8.64
N TYR A 82 10.02 0.17 8.51
CA TYR A 82 9.22 0.67 9.63
C TYR A 82 7.86 -0.02 9.63
N PHE A 83 7.50 -0.69 10.73
CA PHE A 83 6.19 -1.30 10.93
C PHE A 83 5.35 -0.43 11.86
N CYS A 84 4.15 -0.06 11.42
CA CYS A 84 3.17 0.56 12.30
C CYS A 84 2.53 -0.48 13.21
N GLY A 85 2.34 -0.14 14.49
CA GLY A 85 1.71 -1.00 15.48
C GLY A 85 0.41 -0.40 15.98
N ASN A 86 -0.65 -1.22 16.07
CA ASN A 86 -1.94 -0.76 16.59
C ASN A 86 -1.90 -0.59 18.11
N PHE A 87 -1.87 -1.69 18.89
CA PHE A 87 -1.74 -1.65 20.34
C PHE A 87 -0.33 -2.00 20.82
N VAL A 88 0.60 -2.21 19.90
CA VAL A 88 2.00 -2.45 20.20
C VAL A 88 2.82 -1.27 19.68
N GLU A 89 4.02 -1.11 20.18
CA GLU A 89 4.95 -0.10 19.67
C GLU A 89 5.26 -0.36 18.19
N SER A 90 5.28 0.70 17.40
CA SER A 90 5.84 0.65 16.04
C SER A 90 7.32 0.31 16.12
N ARG A 91 7.89 -0.25 15.05
CA ARG A 91 9.29 -0.72 15.07
C ARG A 91 10.03 -0.30 13.80
N LEU A 92 11.27 0.14 13.99
CA LEU A 92 12.20 0.48 12.90
C LEU A 92 13.35 -0.51 12.88
N TYR A 93 13.52 -1.16 11.74
CA TYR A 93 14.55 -2.19 11.54
C TYR A 93 15.56 -1.71 10.50
N LEU A 94 16.81 -1.58 10.93
CA LEU A 94 17.93 -1.20 10.07
C LEU A 94 18.43 -2.41 9.30
N ASN A 95 18.52 -2.32 7.98
CA ASN A 95 18.99 -3.38 7.10
C ASN A 95 20.51 -3.52 7.20
N LYS A 96 20.98 -4.74 7.44
CA LYS A 96 22.42 -5.06 7.56
C LYS A 96 22.91 -5.89 6.36
N GLY A 97 22.07 -5.97 5.32
CA GLY A 97 22.35 -6.81 4.15
C GLY A 97 22.00 -8.28 4.35
N ASN A 98 21.81 -8.99 3.24
CA ASN A 98 21.51 -10.43 3.23
C ASN A 98 20.27 -10.78 4.09
N PHE A 99 19.26 -9.93 4.09
CA PHE A 99 18.03 -10.09 4.89
C PHE A 99 18.31 -10.25 6.38
N ARG A 100 19.24 -9.46 6.90
CA ARG A 100 19.49 -9.34 8.34
C ARG A 100 19.13 -7.93 8.76
N PHE A 101 18.31 -7.81 9.79
CA PHE A 101 17.81 -6.53 10.26
C PHE A 101 18.08 -6.38 11.75
N GLU A 102 18.34 -5.15 12.16
CA GLU A 102 18.59 -4.78 13.56
C GLU A 102 17.50 -3.83 14.03
N ASP A 103 16.80 -4.18 15.12
CA ASP A 103 15.81 -3.29 15.73
C ASP A 103 16.53 -2.09 16.36
N ILE A 104 16.35 -0.90 15.77
CA ILE A 104 16.91 0.35 16.28
C ILE A 104 15.84 1.28 16.85
N THR A 105 14.62 0.82 17.02
CA THR A 105 13.44 1.63 17.42
C THR A 105 13.72 2.56 18.59
N ASN A 106 14.22 1.98 19.69
CA ASN A 106 14.47 2.74 20.91
C ASN A 106 15.62 3.74 20.75
N LYS A 107 16.68 3.34 20.05
CA LYS A 107 17.80 4.23 19.73
C LYS A 107 17.32 5.38 18.86
N ALA A 108 16.53 5.07 17.85
CA ALA A 108 16.00 6.04 16.90
C ALA A 108 14.93 6.96 17.50
N GLY A 109 14.22 6.51 18.54
CA GLY A 109 13.17 7.28 19.18
C GLY A 109 11.84 7.28 18.44
N VAL A 110 11.51 6.20 17.71
CA VAL A 110 10.37 6.18 16.77
C VAL A 110 9.33 5.09 17.12
N THR A 111 9.02 4.95 18.41
CA THR A 111 8.12 3.90 18.92
C THR A 111 6.65 4.05 18.50
N GLY A 112 6.27 5.14 17.85
CA GLY A 112 4.86 5.40 17.49
C GLY A 112 4.05 6.09 18.58
N GLY A 113 4.72 6.58 19.65
CA GLY A 113 4.11 7.41 20.68
C GLY A 113 3.03 6.76 21.55
N GLY A 114 2.84 5.45 21.45
CA GLY A 114 1.76 4.74 22.15
C GLY A 114 0.38 4.98 21.54
N ASN A 115 0.35 5.44 20.30
CA ASN A 115 -0.88 5.66 19.53
C ASN A 115 -1.33 4.34 18.87
N TRP A 116 -2.57 4.36 18.36
CA TRP A 116 -3.05 3.34 17.44
C TRP A 116 -2.60 3.77 16.03
N ASN A 117 -1.38 3.35 15.65
CA ASN A 117 -0.80 3.77 14.38
C ASN A 117 -1.39 2.95 13.23
N THR A 118 -1.78 3.61 12.16
CA THR A 118 -2.41 3.00 10.98
C THR A 118 -1.45 3.05 9.79
N GLY A 119 -1.30 4.19 9.16
CA GLY A 119 -0.49 4.35 7.95
C GLY A 119 0.85 5.01 8.21
N VAL A 120 1.77 4.84 7.24
CA VAL A 120 3.08 5.47 7.26
C VAL A 120 3.43 5.99 5.86
N SER A 121 4.05 7.17 5.82
CA SER A 121 4.62 7.75 4.60
C SER A 121 6.05 8.20 4.90
N MET A 122 6.96 7.91 3.97
CA MET A 122 8.34 8.32 4.09
C MET A 122 8.69 9.31 2.97
N ALA A 123 9.30 10.44 3.34
CA ALA A 123 9.74 11.46 2.38
C ALA A 123 10.76 12.38 3.06
N ASP A 124 11.63 12.99 2.26
CA ASP A 124 12.53 14.06 2.73
C ASP A 124 11.73 15.38 2.66
N ILE A 125 11.07 15.76 3.76
CA ILE A 125 10.16 16.90 3.76
C ILE A 125 10.86 18.24 4.01
N ASN A 126 12.08 18.19 4.52
CA ASN A 126 12.85 19.41 4.82
C ASN A 126 13.97 19.67 3.80
N GLY A 127 14.16 18.76 2.84
CA GLY A 127 15.15 18.87 1.77
C GLY A 127 16.59 18.65 2.23
N ASP A 128 16.80 17.94 3.35
CA ASP A 128 18.16 17.70 3.86
C ASP A 128 18.84 16.45 3.29
N GLY A 129 18.07 15.63 2.56
CA GLY A 129 18.59 14.42 1.91
C GLY A 129 18.41 13.14 2.72
N PHE A 130 17.74 13.20 3.86
CA PHE A 130 17.39 12.02 4.67
C PHE A 130 15.88 11.84 4.69
N LEU A 131 15.42 10.60 4.67
CA LEU A 131 13.99 10.30 4.72
C LEU A 131 13.45 10.54 6.14
N ASP A 132 12.39 11.33 6.23
CA ASP A 132 11.59 11.52 7.44
C ASP A 132 10.46 10.49 7.44
N ILE A 133 9.82 10.27 8.61
CA ILE A 133 8.74 9.30 8.77
C ILE A 133 7.50 10.00 9.31
N TYR A 134 6.43 10.01 8.55
CA TYR A 134 5.13 10.51 8.99
C TYR A 134 4.21 9.32 9.26
N VAL A 135 3.67 9.26 10.48
CA VAL A 135 2.83 8.15 10.93
C VAL A 135 1.45 8.70 11.28
N VAL A 136 0.42 8.19 10.62
CA VAL A 136 -0.95 8.56 10.92
C VAL A 136 -1.58 7.57 11.90
N SER A 137 -2.59 8.05 12.63
CA SER A 137 -3.17 7.29 13.74
C SER A 137 -4.69 7.42 13.75
N SER A 138 -5.36 6.37 14.22
CA SER A 138 -6.80 6.38 14.41
C SER A 138 -7.13 5.67 15.73
N THR A 139 -8.40 5.52 16.08
CA THR A 139 -8.87 4.69 17.19
C THR A 139 -10.40 4.85 17.33
N ASP A 140 -10.94 4.39 18.46
CA ASP A 140 -12.37 4.37 18.81
C ASP A 140 -12.87 5.67 19.48
N GLY A 141 -12.21 6.80 19.23
CA GLY A 141 -12.63 8.08 19.81
C GLY A 141 -11.84 8.53 21.03
N ARG A 142 -10.75 7.84 21.38
CA ARG A 142 -9.84 8.24 22.47
C ARG A 142 -8.74 9.15 21.93
N PRO A 143 -8.84 10.49 22.12
CA PRO A 143 -7.94 11.44 21.41
C PRO A 143 -6.45 11.19 21.62
N ARG A 144 -6.06 10.75 22.83
CA ARG A 144 -4.65 10.56 23.15
C ARG A 144 -3.95 9.46 22.35
N TYR A 145 -4.70 8.62 21.65
CA TYR A 145 -4.18 7.46 20.90
C TYR A 145 -4.25 7.64 19.39
N ARG A 146 -4.52 8.87 18.91
CA ARG A 146 -4.67 9.09 17.47
C ARG A 146 -3.98 10.36 16.92
N LYS A 147 -3.10 11.00 17.67
CA LYS A 147 -2.34 12.13 17.11
C LYS A 147 -1.32 11.63 16.09
N ASN A 148 -1.34 12.23 14.93
CA ASN A 148 -0.35 11.94 13.89
C ASN A 148 1.04 12.41 14.34
N LEU A 149 2.08 11.69 13.92
CA LEU A 149 3.46 11.92 14.35
C LEU A 149 4.35 12.16 13.14
N LEU A 150 5.30 13.10 13.29
CA LEU A 150 6.32 13.36 12.29
C LEU A 150 7.69 13.19 12.93
N TYR A 151 8.44 12.23 12.48
CA TYR A 151 9.80 11.97 12.93
C TYR A 151 10.78 12.54 11.91
N ILE A 152 11.39 13.67 12.21
CA ILE A 152 12.43 14.30 11.39
C ILE A 152 13.75 13.57 11.65
N ASN A 153 14.39 13.12 10.60
CA ASN A 153 15.65 12.38 10.63
C ASN A 153 16.83 13.33 10.92
N ASN A 154 17.65 12.99 11.92
CA ASN A 154 18.83 13.81 12.26
C ASN A 154 20.09 13.40 11.48
N GLY A 155 20.02 12.37 10.62
CA GLY A 155 21.14 11.87 9.83
C GLY A 155 22.13 11.01 10.62
N ASP A 156 21.79 10.62 11.86
CA ASP A 156 22.67 9.84 12.74
C ASP A 156 21.97 8.61 13.33
N LEU A 157 20.91 8.13 12.66
CA LEU A 157 20.03 7.04 13.09
C LEU A 157 19.17 7.41 14.31
N THR A 158 18.99 8.70 14.58
CA THR A 158 18.01 9.19 15.54
C THR A 158 17.03 10.12 14.85
N PHE A 159 15.86 10.26 15.44
CA PHE A 159 14.79 11.10 14.88
C PHE A 159 14.23 12.02 15.98
N LYS A 160 13.65 13.12 15.55
CA LYS A 160 12.99 14.07 16.45
C LYS A 160 11.51 14.17 16.08
N GLU A 161 10.62 13.84 17.04
CA GLU A 161 9.18 14.04 16.82
C GLU A 161 8.89 15.53 16.70
N SER A 162 8.25 15.95 15.63
CA SER A 162 8.13 17.35 15.24
C SER A 162 6.76 17.72 14.65
N ALA A 163 5.75 16.83 14.70
CA ALA A 163 4.46 17.05 14.02
C ALA A 163 3.81 18.38 14.46
N ALA A 164 3.80 18.66 15.77
CA ALA A 164 3.22 19.91 16.29
C ALA A 164 3.98 21.15 15.81
N ALA A 165 5.30 21.06 15.71
CA ALA A 165 6.12 22.17 15.22
C ALA A 165 5.86 22.43 13.73
N TRP A 166 5.62 21.36 12.96
CA TRP A 166 5.32 21.44 11.54
C TRP A 166 3.83 21.68 11.25
N GLY A 167 2.93 21.64 12.27
CA GLY A 167 1.50 21.91 12.10
C GLY A 167 0.69 20.77 11.51
N ILE A 168 1.19 19.54 11.64
CA ILE A 168 0.53 18.33 11.12
C ILE A 168 0.33 17.25 12.19
N ASP A 169 0.24 17.68 13.47
CA ASP A 169 -0.12 16.78 14.58
C ASP A 169 -1.64 16.58 14.67
N ASP A 170 -2.26 16.33 13.53
CA ASP A 170 -3.71 16.17 13.40
C ASP A 170 -4.20 15.03 14.30
N ASP A 171 -5.35 15.25 14.95
CA ASP A 171 -5.97 14.26 15.82
C ASP A 171 -7.31 13.72 15.25
N SER A 172 -7.46 13.78 13.95
CA SER A 172 -8.56 13.15 13.21
C SER A 172 -8.40 11.61 13.21
N TYR A 173 -9.31 10.91 12.56
CA TYR A 173 -9.27 9.44 12.46
C TYR A 173 -8.55 9.07 11.17
N SER A 174 -7.22 9.19 11.19
CA SER A 174 -6.40 9.08 10.00
C SER A 174 -6.06 7.62 9.67
N THR A 175 -6.14 7.25 8.39
CA THR A 175 -5.85 5.89 7.93
C THR A 175 -4.60 5.82 7.06
N HIS A 176 -4.43 6.77 6.14
CA HIS A 176 -3.29 6.78 5.22
C HIS A 176 -2.92 8.22 4.89
N SER A 177 -1.75 8.41 4.29
CA SER A 177 -1.28 9.73 3.85
C SER A 177 -0.34 9.59 2.66
N ALA A 178 -0.13 10.71 1.95
CA ALA A 178 0.83 10.77 0.86
C ALA A 178 1.44 12.17 0.78
N PHE A 179 2.74 12.21 0.54
CA PHE A 179 3.44 13.44 0.19
C PHE A 179 3.48 13.60 -1.33
N PHE A 180 3.21 14.80 -1.83
CA PHE A 180 3.23 15.12 -3.26
C PHE A 180 3.21 16.62 -3.45
N ASP A 181 3.65 17.10 -4.58
CA ASP A 181 3.68 18.55 -4.92
C ASP A 181 2.41 18.85 -5.75
N TYR A 182 1.30 19.24 -5.04
CA TYR A 182 0.01 19.38 -5.72
C TYR A 182 -0.10 20.67 -6.56
N ASP A 183 0.63 21.73 -6.19
CA ASP A 183 0.53 23.02 -6.90
C ASP A 183 1.83 23.38 -7.65
N LYS A 184 2.77 22.46 -7.69
CA LYS A 184 4.03 22.54 -8.46
C LYS A 184 4.90 23.71 -8.06
N ASP A 185 4.91 24.04 -6.75
CA ASP A 185 5.79 25.07 -6.24
C ASP A 185 7.17 24.52 -5.82
N GLY A 186 7.34 23.19 -5.88
CA GLY A 186 8.63 22.52 -5.71
C GLY A 186 8.89 22.00 -4.31
N ASP A 187 7.96 22.14 -3.38
CA ASP A 187 8.05 21.47 -2.09
C ASP A 187 6.96 20.38 -1.99
N LEU A 188 7.06 19.53 -0.99
CA LEU A 188 6.12 18.41 -0.82
C LEU A 188 5.00 18.82 0.12
N ASP A 189 3.78 18.76 -0.35
CA ASP A 189 2.55 18.91 0.42
C ASP A 189 2.14 17.56 0.99
N LEU A 190 1.13 17.55 1.87
CA LEU A 190 0.69 16.34 2.54
C LEU A 190 -0.82 16.18 2.42
N PHE A 191 -1.25 15.03 1.91
CA PHE A 191 -2.65 14.64 1.92
C PHE A 191 -2.86 13.54 2.95
N VAL A 192 -3.92 13.67 3.78
CA VAL A 192 -4.27 12.71 4.83
C VAL A 192 -5.72 12.30 4.64
N ILE A 193 -5.96 11.00 4.51
CA ILE A 193 -7.33 10.47 4.46
C ILE A 193 -7.78 10.03 5.85
N ASN A 194 -9.03 10.31 6.14
CA ASN A 194 -9.67 10.05 7.43
C ASN A 194 -10.92 9.19 7.26
N HIS A 195 -11.46 8.69 8.37
CA HIS A 195 -12.71 7.93 8.38
C HIS A 195 -13.63 8.38 9.47
N SER A 196 -14.92 8.11 9.29
CA SER A 196 -15.94 8.34 10.31
C SER A 196 -15.94 7.21 11.34
N LEU A 197 -16.50 7.46 12.51
CA LEU A 197 -16.78 6.42 13.52
C LEU A 197 -18.23 5.94 13.44
N ASP A 198 -19.11 6.71 12.83
CA ASP A 198 -20.53 6.40 12.81
C ASP A 198 -20.86 5.43 11.67
N LYS A 199 -21.44 4.30 12.02
CA LYS A 199 -21.92 3.31 11.05
C LYS A 199 -23.38 3.63 10.70
N TYR A 200 -23.63 3.92 9.45
CA TYR A 200 -24.94 4.31 8.97
C TYR A 200 -25.66 3.08 8.40
N ALA A 201 -26.52 2.49 9.24
CA ALA A 201 -27.32 1.33 8.83
C ALA A 201 -28.34 1.67 7.74
N HIS A 202 -28.78 2.93 7.71
CA HIS A 202 -29.75 3.41 6.73
C HIS A 202 -29.21 4.71 6.14
N PRO A 203 -28.38 4.63 5.09
CA PRO A 203 -27.81 5.82 4.50
C PRO A 203 -28.88 6.79 4.00
N ASP A 204 -28.68 8.06 4.31
CA ASP A 204 -29.57 9.14 3.95
C ASP A 204 -28.77 10.23 3.22
N SER A 205 -29.24 10.61 2.04
CA SER A 205 -28.60 11.65 1.22
C SER A 205 -28.43 12.97 1.98
N ALA A 206 -29.23 13.24 3.00
CA ALA A 206 -29.06 14.44 3.84
C ALA A 206 -27.71 14.43 4.56
N GLN A 207 -27.20 13.26 4.92
CA GLN A 207 -25.91 13.11 5.60
C GLN A 207 -24.72 13.47 4.68
N LYS A 208 -24.89 13.33 3.37
CA LYS A 208 -23.86 13.74 2.39
C LYS A 208 -23.56 15.25 2.43
N ASN A 209 -24.47 16.03 3.00
CA ASN A 209 -24.32 17.47 3.14
C ASN A 209 -23.90 17.90 4.55
N MET A 210 -23.62 16.93 5.42
CA MET A 210 -23.18 17.22 6.79
C MET A 210 -21.65 17.14 6.86
N HIS A 211 -21.06 18.08 7.58
CA HIS A 211 -19.60 18.23 7.66
C HIS A 211 -19.15 18.23 9.11
N ASP A 212 -18.03 17.55 9.37
CA ASP A 212 -17.33 17.61 10.65
C ASP A 212 -15.84 17.48 10.37
N PRO A 213 -15.05 18.52 10.64
CA PRO A 213 -13.63 18.53 10.31
C PRO A 213 -12.81 17.37 10.89
N ILE A 214 -13.34 16.67 11.91
CA ILE A 214 -12.63 15.54 12.51
C ILE A 214 -12.67 14.30 11.62
N TYR A 215 -13.63 14.21 10.69
CA TYR A 215 -13.76 13.09 9.78
C TYR A 215 -13.29 13.41 8.36
N GLU A 216 -13.17 14.70 8.02
CA GLU A 216 -12.84 15.13 6.67
C GLU A 216 -11.40 14.80 6.29
N HIS A 217 -11.19 14.45 5.03
CA HIS A 217 -9.84 14.34 4.45
C HIS A 217 -9.17 15.70 4.47
N LYS A 218 -7.84 15.72 4.56
CA LYS A 218 -7.12 16.99 4.73
C LYS A 218 -5.95 17.10 3.77
N LEU A 219 -5.89 18.25 3.09
CA LEU A 219 -4.73 18.66 2.32
C LEU A 219 -4.00 19.73 3.11
N PHE A 220 -2.76 19.47 3.44
CA PHE A 220 -1.90 20.41 4.15
C PHE A 220 -0.85 20.96 3.17
N LYS A 221 -0.91 22.26 2.89
CA LYS A 221 0.07 22.92 2.05
C LYS A 221 1.34 23.19 2.85
N ASN A 222 2.48 22.84 2.29
CA ASN A 222 3.79 23.22 2.82
C ASN A 222 4.03 24.72 2.55
N THR A 223 4.64 25.42 3.47
CA THR A 223 4.99 26.84 3.31
C THR A 223 6.49 27.04 3.52
N GLY A 224 7.27 25.97 3.34
CA GLY A 224 8.72 25.96 3.46
C GLY A 224 9.24 25.63 4.86
N ASN A 225 8.46 25.88 5.90
CA ASN A 225 8.89 25.58 7.27
C ASN A 225 7.76 25.07 8.18
N ARG A 226 6.56 24.95 7.63
CA ARG A 226 5.41 24.36 8.32
C ARG A 226 4.31 24.09 7.30
N PHE A 227 3.39 23.24 7.69
CA PHE A 227 2.20 22.96 6.91
C PHE A 227 1.01 23.75 7.43
N VAL A 228 0.10 24.12 6.54
CA VAL A 228 -1.19 24.74 6.87
C VAL A 228 -2.30 23.97 6.17
N ASN A 229 -3.43 23.79 6.86
CA ASN A 229 -4.57 23.08 6.28
C ASN A 229 -5.18 23.93 5.17
N ALA A 230 -5.13 23.44 3.94
CA ALA A 230 -5.63 24.09 2.73
C ALA A 230 -6.87 23.42 2.16
N SER A 231 -7.46 22.43 2.85
CA SER A 231 -8.54 21.60 2.31
C SER A 231 -9.71 22.41 1.75
N GLN A 232 -10.12 23.43 2.48
CA GLN A 232 -11.24 24.30 2.08
C GLN A 232 -10.92 25.11 0.82
N GLU A 233 -9.70 25.65 0.78
CA GLU A 233 -9.25 26.50 -0.34
C GLU A 233 -9.07 25.68 -1.62
N THR A 234 -8.69 24.43 -1.49
CA THR A 234 -8.44 23.55 -2.63
C THR A 234 -9.71 22.89 -3.17
N GLY A 235 -10.86 23.12 -2.53
CA GLY A 235 -12.14 22.59 -3.03
C GLY A 235 -12.43 21.15 -2.68
N MET A 236 -11.69 20.59 -1.74
CA MET A 236 -11.93 19.23 -1.25
C MET A 236 -13.31 19.16 -0.57
N LYS A 237 -14.12 18.21 -1.00
CA LYS A 237 -15.48 18.01 -0.47
C LYS A 237 -15.57 16.61 0.12
N THR A 238 -15.61 16.55 1.41
CA THR A 238 -15.88 15.30 2.13
C THR A 238 -17.01 15.54 3.11
N ASN A 239 -17.57 14.48 3.65
CA ASN A 239 -18.73 14.56 4.54
C ASN A 239 -18.55 13.59 5.70
N ILE A 240 -19.54 13.55 6.61
CA ILE A 240 -19.44 12.71 7.81
C ILE A 240 -19.56 11.21 7.50
N MET A 241 -19.87 10.83 6.27
CA MET A 241 -20.05 9.44 5.88
C MET A 241 -18.78 8.82 5.27
N ASN A 242 -17.71 9.62 5.07
CA ASN A 242 -16.50 9.07 4.44
C ASN A 242 -15.80 8.08 5.35
N PHE A 243 -15.30 7.01 4.76
CA PHE A 243 -14.52 5.96 5.40
C PHE A 243 -13.29 5.67 4.55
N GLY A 244 -12.43 6.68 4.38
CA GLY A 244 -11.24 6.60 3.52
C GLY A 244 -10.27 5.53 4.00
N LEU A 245 -9.90 4.59 3.12
CA LEU A 245 -8.99 3.49 3.44
C LEU A 245 -7.81 3.40 2.45
N GLY A 246 -8.08 3.49 1.16
CA GLY A 246 -7.05 3.47 0.12
C GLY A 246 -6.82 4.85 -0.47
N LEU A 247 -5.58 5.12 -0.88
CA LEU A 247 -5.18 6.43 -1.45
C LEU A 247 -4.21 6.20 -2.60
N ALA A 248 -4.54 6.71 -3.78
CA ALA A 248 -3.63 6.75 -4.92
C ALA A 248 -3.45 8.18 -5.39
N ILE A 249 -2.21 8.55 -5.65
CA ILE A 249 -1.84 9.83 -6.26
C ILE A 249 -1.14 9.52 -7.58
N ALA A 250 -1.68 10.02 -8.69
CA ALA A 250 -1.09 9.82 -10.02
C ALA A 250 -1.69 10.83 -11.01
N ASP A 251 -1.01 11.01 -12.13
CA ASP A 251 -1.52 11.84 -13.26
C ASP A 251 -2.44 10.96 -14.12
N PHE A 252 -3.68 10.79 -13.67
CA PHE A 252 -4.63 9.88 -14.32
C PHE A 252 -5.12 10.39 -15.68
N ASN A 253 -5.17 11.69 -15.88
CA ASN A 253 -5.62 12.25 -17.16
C ASN A 253 -4.45 12.60 -18.10
N ASN A 254 -3.22 12.30 -17.67
CA ASN A 254 -1.97 12.48 -18.42
C ASN A 254 -1.74 13.93 -18.84
N ASP A 255 -2.08 14.88 -17.94
CA ASP A 255 -1.92 16.31 -18.18
C ASP A 255 -0.73 16.93 -17.44
N GLY A 256 0.02 16.10 -16.72
CA GLY A 256 1.24 16.46 -16.00
C GLY A 256 1.00 16.91 -14.55
N TRP A 257 -0.23 16.86 -14.04
CA TRP A 257 -0.56 17.28 -12.67
C TRP A 257 -1.11 16.10 -11.86
N PRO A 258 -0.72 15.97 -10.59
CA PRO A 258 -1.18 14.82 -9.81
C PRO A 258 -2.66 14.94 -9.43
N ASP A 259 -3.41 13.89 -9.70
CA ASP A 259 -4.80 13.69 -9.29
C ASP A 259 -4.85 12.78 -8.07
N ILE A 260 -6.02 12.67 -7.43
CA ILE A 260 -6.20 11.89 -6.20
C ILE A 260 -7.38 10.94 -6.34
N TYR A 261 -7.17 9.64 -6.06
CA TYR A 261 -8.25 8.67 -5.91
C TYR A 261 -8.29 8.16 -4.48
N ILE A 262 -9.50 8.13 -3.88
CA ILE A 262 -9.71 7.69 -2.49
C ILE A 262 -10.75 6.59 -2.47
N CYS A 263 -10.37 5.44 -1.91
CA CYS A 263 -11.30 4.34 -1.64
C CYS A 263 -12.09 4.61 -0.37
N ASN A 264 -13.41 4.46 -0.42
CA ASN A 264 -14.28 4.57 0.73
C ASN A 264 -14.97 3.24 1.03
N ASP A 265 -14.98 2.86 2.30
CA ASP A 265 -15.74 1.71 2.80
C ASP A 265 -17.20 2.13 3.08
N TYR A 266 -18.09 1.16 3.20
CA TYR A 266 -19.51 1.31 3.47
C TYR A 266 -20.29 1.96 2.31
N SER A 267 -21.19 2.92 2.60
CA SER A 267 -22.14 3.42 1.60
C SER A 267 -21.64 4.62 0.80
N GLU A 268 -20.69 5.37 1.35
CA GLU A 268 -20.14 6.53 0.61
C GLU A 268 -19.31 6.03 -0.56
N GLN A 269 -19.49 6.68 -1.70
CA GLN A 269 -18.74 6.33 -2.91
C GLN A 269 -17.28 6.74 -2.79
N ASP A 270 -16.44 6.13 -3.59
CA ASP A 270 -15.04 6.58 -3.74
C ASP A 270 -15.01 8.04 -4.23
N TYR A 271 -13.88 8.72 -4.05
CA TYR A 271 -13.70 10.07 -4.57
C TYR A 271 -12.58 10.10 -5.59
N PHE A 272 -12.80 10.86 -6.67
CA PHE A 272 -11.79 11.06 -7.72
C PHE A 272 -11.63 12.56 -7.96
N TYR A 273 -10.53 13.11 -7.49
CA TYR A 273 -10.25 14.55 -7.57
C TYR A 273 -9.25 14.82 -8.69
N ILE A 274 -9.69 15.56 -9.71
CA ILE A 274 -8.85 16.01 -10.82
C ILE A 274 -8.27 17.39 -10.49
N ASN A 275 -6.96 17.51 -10.58
CA ASN A 275 -6.23 18.77 -10.34
C ASN A 275 -6.58 19.79 -11.43
N GLN A 276 -6.97 21.00 -11.02
CA GLN A 276 -7.40 22.05 -11.95
C GLN A 276 -6.24 22.98 -12.37
N LYS A 277 -5.00 22.66 -11.99
CA LYS A 277 -3.76 23.40 -12.34
C LYS A 277 -3.72 24.83 -11.83
N ASN A 278 -4.52 25.12 -10.82
CA ASN A 278 -4.64 26.44 -10.23
C ASN A 278 -4.65 26.38 -8.69
N GLY A 279 -4.20 25.26 -8.15
CA GLY A 279 -4.20 25.00 -6.71
C GLY A 279 -5.51 24.48 -6.16
N THR A 280 -6.47 24.10 -7.03
CA THR A 280 -7.74 23.50 -6.60
C THR A 280 -7.97 22.16 -7.26
N PHE A 281 -8.88 21.38 -6.70
CA PHE A 281 -9.31 20.09 -7.21
C PHE A 281 -10.82 20.10 -7.50
N LYS A 282 -11.23 19.24 -8.43
CA LYS A 282 -12.64 19.04 -8.73
C LYS A 282 -12.96 17.55 -8.62
N GLU A 283 -14.00 17.23 -7.85
CA GLU A 283 -14.47 15.84 -7.74
C GLU A 283 -15.16 15.45 -9.05
N GLU A 284 -14.69 14.39 -9.70
CA GLU A 284 -15.10 14.00 -11.07
C GLU A 284 -15.40 12.50 -11.18
N LEU A 285 -15.61 11.77 -10.09
CA LEU A 285 -15.82 10.32 -10.11
C LEU A 285 -16.87 9.91 -11.17
N GLU A 286 -18.04 10.54 -11.12
CA GLU A 286 -19.17 10.18 -11.97
C GLU A 286 -18.92 10.44 -13.48
N ASN A 287 -17.91 11.27 -13.80
CA ASN A 287 -17.56 11.56 -15.18
C ASN A 287 -16.52 10.61 -15.75
N TYR A 288 -15.77 9.92 -14.88
CA TYR A 288 -14.68 9.04 -15.29
C TYR A 288 -15.01 7.54 -15.10
N PHE A 289 -15.85 7.18 -14.14
CA PHE A 289 -16.13 5.78 -13.78
C PHE A 289 -17.63 5.50 -13.91
N ASP A 290 -18.02 4.39 -14.49
CA ASP A 290 -19.43 3.97 -14.57
C ASP A 290 -19.92 3.37 -13.25
N HIS A 291 -19.01 2.78 -12.48
CA HIS A 291 -19.29 2.18 -11.18
C HIS A 291 -18.00 1.99 -10.41
N VAL A 292 -18.14 1.85 -9.09
CA VAL A 292 -17.02 1.64 -8.18
C VAL A 292 -17.35 0.53 -7.16
N SER A 293 -16.37 0.12 -6.39
CA SER A 293 -16.55 -0.87 -5.32
C SER A 293 -17.48 -0.33 -4.23
N LEU A 294 -18.18 -1.22 -3.52
CA LEU A 294 -19.06 -0.83 -2.42
C LEU A 294 -18.30 -0.65 -1.11
N SER A 295 -17.36 -1.55 -0.83
CA SER A 295 -16.54 -1.49 0.38
C SER A 295 -15.07 -1.43 -0.03
N SER A 296 -14.70 -0.33 -0.68
CA SER A 296 -13.35 -0.14 -1.22
C SER A 296 -12.32 -0.12 -0.09
N MET A 297 -11.34 -1.02 -0.18
CA MET A 297 -10.25 -1.14 0.79
C MET A 297 -9.00 -0.40 0.28
N GLY A 298 -7.91 -1.11 0.06
CA GLY A 298 -6.72 -0.54 -0.55
C GLY A 298 -6.85 -0.41 -2.05
N ASN A 299 -5.99 0.42 -2.63
CA ASN A 299 -5.87 0.57 -4.08
C ASN A 299 -4.41 0.65 -4.48
N ASP A 300 -4.15 0.45 -5.76
CA ASP A 300 -2.85 0.74 -6.35
C ASP A 300 -3.03 1.21 -7.79
N ALA A 301 -2.10 2.03 -8.25
CA ALA A 301 -2.18 2.68 -9.55
C ALA A 301 -0.90 2.42 -10.35
N ALA A 302 -1.04 1.87 -11.55
CA ALA A 302 0.10 1.56 -12.43
C ALA A 302 -0.39 1.35 -13.87
N ASP A 303 0.47 1.56 -14.83
CA ASP A 303 0.22 1.22 -16.25
C ASP A 303 0.39 -0.30 -16.39
N ILE A 304 -0.72 -1.06 -16.36
CA ILE A 304 -0.67 -2.53 -16.36
C ILE A 304 -0.61 -3.14 -17.75
N ASN A 305 -0.98 -2.38 -18.77
CA ASN A 305 -1.03 -2.84 -20.14
C ASN A 305 0.04 -2.19 -21.02
N ASN A 306 0.87 -1.35 -20.42
CA ASN A 306 1.99 -0.65 -21.07
C ASN A 306 1.53 0.25 -22.23
N ASP A 307 0.36 0.94 -22.05
CA ASP A 307 -0.16 1.88 -23.05
C ASP A 307 0.17 3.35 -22.72
N GLY A 308 0.80 3.60 -21.57
CA GLY A 308 1.24 4.93 -21.17
C GLY A 308 0.26 5.69 -20.28
N PHE A 309 -0.87 5.08 -19.93
CA PHE A 309 -1.86 5.67 -19.02
C PHE A 309 -1.93 4.85 -17.75
N ILE A 310 -2.09 5.53 -16.63
CA ILE A 310 -2.11 4.87 -15.31
C ILE A 310 -3.50 4.28 -15.07
N ASP A 311 -3.56 2.97 -14.91
CA ASP A 311 -4.76 2.22 -14.55
C ASP A 311 -4.91 2.19 -13.03
N LEU A 312 -6.07 1.72 -12.55
CA LEU A 312 -6.37 1.68 -11.11
C LEU A 312 -6.93 0.31 -10.73
N PHE A 313 -6.41 -0.26 -9.65
CA PHE A 313 -6.95 -1.48 -9.06
C PHE A 313 -7.43 -1.19 -7.64
N THR A 314 -8.70 -1.53 -7.32
CA THR A 314 -9.28 -1.38 -5.98
C THR A 314 -9.73 -2.74 -5.45
N LEU A 315 -9.58 -2.93 -4.14
CA LEU A 315 -9.97 -4.17 -3.45
C LEU A 315 -11.28 -4.02 -2.70
N ASP A 316 -11.97 -5.14 -2.53
CA ASP A 316 -13.22 -5.26 -1.78
C ASP A 316 -13.22 -6.60 -1.01
N MET A 317 -14.36 -7.01 -0.50
CA MET A 317 -14.50 -8.17 0.41
C MET A 317 -15.26 -9.35 -0.23
N ASP A 318 -15.13 -9.58 -1.53
CA ASP A 318 -15.88 -10.63 -2.23
C ASP A 318 -15.13 -11.97 -2.19
N PRO A 319 -15.71 -13.04 -1.54
CA PRO A 319 -15.05 -14.35 -1.56
C PRO A 319 -15.06 -15.01 -2.94
N GLU A 320 -13.90 -15.53 -3.35
CA GLU A 320 -13.76 -16.35 -4.57
C GLU A 320 -14.56 -17.63 -4.49
N ASP A 321 -14.56 -18.27 -3.32
CA ASP A 321 -15.22 -19.56 -3.12
C ASP A 321 -16.74 -19.40 -3.02
N ASN A 322 -17.49 -20.08 -3.89
CA ASN A 322 -18.95 -19.97 -3.96
C ASN A 322 -19.64 -20.37 -2.65
N TYR A 323 -19.12 -21.37 -1.92
CA TYR A 323 -19.71 -21.77 -0.65
C TYR A 323 -19.54 -20.68 0.40
N GLU A 324 -18.33 -20.11 0.48
CA GLU A 324 -18.04 -19.01 1.40
C GLU A 324 -18.84 -17.76 1.04
N ASN A 325 -18.93 -17.43 -0.24
CA ASN A 325 -19.72 -16.29 -0.74
C ASN A 325 -21.19 -16.38 -0.29
N LYS A 326 -21.77 -17.60 -0.27
CA LYS A 326 -23.16 -17.80 0.16
C LYS A 326 -23.36 -17.70 1.69
N GLN A 327 -22.28 -17.68 2.46
CA GLN A 327 -22.38 -17.58 3.93
C GLN A 327 -22.26 -16.16 4.45
N VAL A 328 -21.69 -15.26 3.66
CA VAL A 328 -21.53 -13.87 4.10
C VAL A 328 -22.81 -13.07 3.82
N ALA A 329 -22.99 -11.98 4.53
CA ALA A 329 -24.08 -11.04 4.27
C ALA A 329 -23.90 -10.51 2.85
N GLY A 330 -24.83 -10.92 1.99
CA GLY A 330 -24.64 -10.82 0.55
C GLY A 330 -24.36 -9.42 0.07
N PRO A 331 -23.22 -9.25 -0.57
CA PRO A 331 -22.91 -7.98 -1.22
C PRO A 331 -23.88 -7.69 -2.37
N ASP A 332 -24.32 -8.72 -3.07
CA ASP A 332 -25.24 -8.59 -4.21
C ASP A 332 -26.71 -8.47 -3.74
N ASN A 333 -26.94 -7.52 -2.86
CA ASN A 333 -28.28 -7.27 -2.34
C ASN A 333 -28.97 -6.21 -3.21
N PHE A 334 -29.82 -6.65 -4.14
CA PHE A 334 -30.54 -5.77 -5.04
C PHE A 334 -31.36 -4.71 -4.30
N ASP A 335 -31.93 -5.06 -3.14
CA ASP A 335 -32.71 -4.10 -2.37
C ASP A 335 -31.80 -3.00 -1.82
N LEU A 336 -30.64 -3.36 -1.27
CA LEU A 336 -29.65 -2.38 -0.80
C LEU A 336 -29.16 -1.49 -1.94
N TYR A 337 -28.76 -2.09 -3.07
CA TYR A 337 -28.35 -1.35 -4.27
C TYR A 337 -29.45 -0.34 -4.69
N SER A 338 -30.70 -0.80 -4.73
CA SER A 338 -31.83 0.06 -5.11
C SER A 338 -32.05 1.20 -4.13
N ILE A 339 -31.88 0.92 -2.83
CA ILE A 339 -31.99 1.95 -1.78
C ILE A 339 -30.89 2.99 -1.98
N LEU A 340 -29.64 2.56 -2.13
CA LEU A 340 -28.49 3.46 -2.33
C LEU A 340 -28.72 4.36 -3.56
N LYS A 341 -29.09 3.77 -4.69
CA LYS A 341 -29.34 4.54 -5.92
C LYS A 341 -30.48 5.55 -5.73
N ASN A 342 -31.59 5.14 -5.09
CA ASN A 342 -32.76 6.00 -4.91
C ASN A 342 -32.51 7.10 -3.86
N THR A 343 -31.49 6.95 -3.02
CA THR A 343 -31.14 7.95 -2.00
C THR A 343 -29.92 8.79 -2.40
N GLY A 344 -29.49 8.71 -3.66
CA GLY A 344 -28.47 9.61 -4.21
C GLY A 344 -27.01 9.14 -4.05
N PHE A 345 -26.82 7.83 -3.85
CA PHE A 345 -25.48 7.22 -3.87
C PHE A 345 -25.14 6.70 -5.26
N TYR A 346 -23.87 6.45 -5.51
CA TYR A 346 -23.41 6.09 -6.84
C TYR A 346 -23.67 4.60 -7.16
N ASN A 347 -23.23 4.16 -8.33
CA ASN A 347 -23.26 2.75 -8.75
C ASN A 347 -22.13 2.01 -8.02
N GLN A 348 -22.47 1.21 -7.02
CA GLN A 348 -21.49 0.51 -6.21
C GLN A 348 -21.83 -0.98 -6.15
N THR A 349 -20.82 -1.84 -6.36
CA THR A 349 -20.99 -3.31 -6.29
C THR A 349 -19.79 -3.89 -5.54
N THR A 350 -20.06 -4.94 -4.73
CA THR A 350 -19.00 -5.57 -3.94
C THR A 350 -18.17 -6.49 -4.82
N ARG A 351 -17.00 -6.04 -5.22
CA ARG A 351 -15.96 -6.84 -5.87
C ARG A 351 -14.70 -5.99 -6.06
N ASN A 352 -13.57 -6.65 -6.25
CA ASN A 352 -12.38 -5.96 -6.72
C ASN A 352 -12.61 -5.41 -8.12
N MET A 353 -12.04 -4.24 -8.43
CA MET A 353 -12.17 -3.64 -9.75
C MET A 353 -10.82 -3.33 -10.36
N LEU A 354 -10.60 -3.79 -11.58
CA LEU A 354 -9.48 -3.37 -12.41
C LEU A 354 -10.02 -2.38 -13.43
N GLN A 355 -9.76 -1.12 -13.19
CA GLN A 355 -10.25 0.02 -13.97
C GLN A 355 -9.17 0.43 -14.97
N ILE A 356 -9.34 0.05 -16.24
CA ILE A 356 -8.42 0.40 -17.34
C ILE A 356 -8.70 1.83 -17.79
N ASN A 357 -7.65 2.61 -17.86
CA ASN A 357 -7.68 4.01 -18.25
C ASN A 357 -7.75 4.14 -19.78
N ASN A 358 -8.80 4.71 -20.29
CA ASN A 358 -9.02 4.87 -21.74
C ASN A 358 -8.53 6.26 -22.22
N GLY A 359 -7.22 6.44 -22.19
CA GLY A 359 -6.58 7.64 -22.73
C GLY A 359 -6.82 8.89 -21.90
N GLY A 360 -6.92 8.75 -20.58
CA GLY A 360 -7.11 9.87 -19.65
C GLY A 360 -8.52 10.46 -19.64
N ARG A 361 -9.51 9.75 -20.21
CA ARG A 361 -10.87 10.29 -20.38
C ARG A 361 -11.94 9.58 -19.57
N TYR A 362 -11.83 8.29 -19.41
CA TYR A 362 -12.75 7.46 -18.62
C TYR A 362 -12.11 6.11 -18.36
N PHE A 363 -12.64 5.40 -17.38
CA PHE A 363 -12.15 4.07 -16.99
C PHE A 363 -13.17 2.99 -17.36
N THR A 364 -12.67 1.79 -17.62
CA THR A 364 -13.50 0.60 -17.89
C THR A 364 -13.10 -0.51 -16.94
N ASP A 365 -14.03 -1.00 -16.11
CA ASP A 365 -13.77 -2.14 -15.23
C ASP A 365 -13.68 -3.42 -16.05
N ILE A 366 -12.53 -4.07 -15.96
CA ILE A 366 -12.32 -5.40 -16.57
C ILE A 366 -11.98 -6.46 -15.51
N GLY A 367 -12.18 -6.19 -14.22
CA GLY A 367 -11.81 -7.11 -13.13
C GLY A 367 -12.36 -8.52 -13.31
N GLN A 368 -13.60 -8.66 -13.78
CA GLN A 368 -14.20 -9.97 -14.05
C GLN A 368 -13.58 -10.65 -15.27
N TYR A 369 -13.27 -9.89 -16.34
CA TYR A 369 -12.59 -10.42 -17.53
C TYR A 369 -11.15 -10.85 -17.18
N ALA A 370 -10.50 -10.09 -16.32
CA ALA A 370 -9.12 -10.33 -15.90
C ALA A 370 -9.01 -11.50 -14.88
N ASP A 371 -10.13 -11.96 -14.35
CA ASP A 371 -10.24 -13.05 -13.34
C ASP A 371 -9.55 -12.72 -12.00
N ILE A 372 -9.65 -11.44 -11.58
CA ILE A 372 -9.11 -10.96 -10.30
C ILE A 372 -10.16 -10.20 -9.47
N PHE A 373 -11.44 -10.40 -9.77
CA PHE A 373 -12.54 -9.63 -9.20
C PHE A 373 -12.91 -10.04 -7.76
N ALA A 374 -12.43 -11.20 -7.27
CA ALA A 374 -12.80 -11.74 -5.97
C ALA A 374 -11.58 -12.38 -5.31
N THR A 375 -11.15 -11.84 -4.19
CA THR A 375 -9.98 -12.34 -3.43
C THR A 375 -10.24 -12.38 -1.92
N ASN A 376 -11.52 -12.52 -1.54
CA ASN A 376 -11.97 -12.59 -0.16
C ASN A 376 -11.73 -11.25 0.58
N TRP A 377 -11.44 -11.26 1.87
CA TRP A 377 -11.26 -10.04 2.67
C TRP A 377 -9.86 -9.50 2.46
N SER A 378 -9.72 -8.62 1.50
CA SER A 378 -8.43 -8.16 0.95
C SER A 378 -8.12 -6.73 1.37
N TRP A 379 -6.81 -6.40 1.52
CA TRP A 379 -6.40 -5.11 2.06
C TRP A 379 -5.48 -4.32 1.13
N SER A 380 -4.31 -4.89 0.82
CA SER A 380 -3.26 -4.16 0.09
C SER A 380 -3.04 -4.80 -1.27
N PRO A 381 -3.42 -4.14 -2.36
CA PRO A 381 -2.96 -4.56 -3.69
C PRO A 381 -1.61 -3.90 -3.96
N LEU A 382 -0.71 -4.62 -4.63
CA LEU A 382 0.55 -4.06 -5.11
C LEU A 382 0.73 -4.48 -6.57
N LEU A 383 0.75 -3.49 -7.46
CA LEU A 383 0.99 -3.66 -8.89
C LEU A 383 2.48 -3.43 -9.17
N CYS A 384 3.24 -4.50 -9.28
CA CYS A 384 4.68 -4.44 -9.54
C CYS A 384 5.13 -5.64 -10.36
N ASP A 385 6.23 -5.46 -11.09
CA ASP A 385 6.80 -6.50 -11.95
C ASP A 385 7.61 -7.45 -11.05
N LEU A 386 7.06 -8.62 -10.76
CA LEU A 386 7.65 -9.55 -9.78
C LEU A 386 8.66 -10.51 -10.40
N ASP A 387 8.61 -10.75 -11.72
CA ASP A 387 9.56 -11.65 -12.39
C ASP A 387 10.43 -10.95 -13.43
N ASN A 388 10.40 -9.61 -13.44
CA ASN A 388 11.18 -8.75 -14.32
C ASN A 388 10.91 -8.98 -15.83
N ASP A 389 9.67 -9.42 -16.20
CA ASP A 389 9.32 -9.66 -17.61
C ASP A 389 8.82 -8.40 -18.34
N GLY A 390 8.61 -7.30 -17.61
CA GLY A 390 8.16 -6.02 -18.13
C GLY A 390 6.67 -5.78 -18.00
N LEU A 391 5.93 -6.67 -17.32
CA LEU A 391 4.49 -6.52 -17.06
C LEU A 391 4.26 -6.38 -15.56
N LYS A 392 3.27 -5.61 -15.16
CA LYS A 392 2.94 -5.44 -13.73
C LYS A 392 2.06 -6.59 -13.28
N ASP A 393 2.58 -7.41 -12.39
CA ASP A 393 1.85 -8.46 -11.68
C ASP A 393 1.06 -7.85 -10.52
N LEU A 394 0.25 -8.68 -9.86
CA LEU A 394 -0.57 -8.22 -8.73
C LEU A 394 -0.34 -9.12 -7.51
N TYR A 395 0.03 -8.51 -6.40
CA TYR A 395 0.05 -9.14 -5.07
C TYR A 395 -1.12 -8.57 -4.26
N VAL A 396 -1.84 -9.44 -3.50
CA VAL A 396 -2.98 -9.02 -2.67
C VAL A 396 -2.85 -9.62 -1.28
N SER A 397 -2.79 -8.78 -0.26
CA SER A 397 -2.79 -9.24 1.13
C SER A 397 -4.21 -9.52 1.62
N ASN A 398 -4.35 -10.52 2.52
CA ASN A 398 -5.64 -11.05 2.94
C ASN A 398 -5.70 -11.36 4.43
N GLY A 399 -6.94 -11.34 4.94
CA GLY A 399 -7.28 -11.87 6.24
C GLY A 399 -7.97 -10.88 7.16
N TYR A 400 -8.92 -11.39 7.98
CA TYR A 400 -9.64 -10.55 8.93
C TYR A 400 -9.90 -11.30 10.23
N GLY A 401 -9.60 -10.65 11.36
CA GLY A 401 -9.58 -11.31 12.66
C GLY A 401 -10.94 -11.75 13.20
N ARG A 402 -12.01 -11.07 12.81
CA ARG A 402 -13.39 -11.41 13.21
C ARG A 402 -14.32 -11.11 12.04
N ASN A 403 -14.62 -12.08 11.22
CA ASN A 403 -15.44 -11.87 10.03
C ASN A 403 -16.90 -11.66 10.41
N SER A 404 -17.26 -10.40 10.64
CA SER A 404 -18.60 -9.98 11.05
C SER A 404 -19.62 -10.02 9.92
N THR A 405 -19.22 -10.38 8.69
CA THR A 405 -20.17 -10.53 7.58
C THR A 405 -20.83 -11.92 7.53
N TYR A 406 -20.31 -12.91 8.26
CA TYR A 406 -20.93 -14.22 8.30
C TYR A 406 -22.35 -14.12 8.91
N MET A 407 -23.36 -14.56 8.15
CA MET A 407 -24.78 -14.45 8.53
C MET A 407 -25.08 -15.17 9.84
N ASP A 408 -24.50 -16.34 10.05
CA ASP A 408 -24.74 -17.09 11.30
C ASP A 408 -24.19 -16.33 12.52
N ALA A 409 -23.04 -15.67 12.40
CA ALA A 409 -22.46 -14.87 13.48
C ALA A 409 -23.31 -13.62 13.75
N ILE A 410 -23.78 -12.96 12.68
CA ILE A 410 -24.70 -11.82 12.80
C ILE A 410 -25.97 -12.24 13.57
N MET A 411 -26.61 -13.33 13.13
CA MET A 411 -27.86 -13.81 13.74
C MET A 411 -27.64 -14.26 15.18
N ALA A 412 -26.50 -14.88 15.49
CA ALA A 412 -26.17 -15.25 16.87
C ALA A 412 -26.03 -14.01 17.75
N SER A 413 -25.32 -12.98 17.26
CA SER A 413 -25.13 -11.72 17.98
C SER A 413 -26.48 -11.03 18.26
N VAL A 414 -27.32 -10.93 17.22
CA VAL A 414 -28.70 -10.34 17.37
C VAL A 414 -29.52 -11.10 18.41
N ARG A 415 -29.44 -12.44 18.42
CA ARG A 415 -30.16 -13.26 19.41
C ARG A 415 -29.69 -12.95 20.84
N GLN A 416 -28.39 -12.79 21.07
CA GLN A 416 -27.83 -12.49 22.39
C GLN A 416 -28.26 -11.08 22.84
N MET A 417 -28.20 -10.10 21.95
CA MET A 417 -28.67 -8.74 22.24
C MET A 417 -30.17 -8.73 22.63
N SER A 418 -30.98 -9.49 21.89
CA SER A 418 -32.42 -9.61 22.20
C SER A 418 -32.66 -10.26 23.57
N LYS A 419 -31.90 -11.29 23.93
CA LYS A 419 -31.98 -11.92 25.27
C LYS A 419 -31.61 -10.91 26.35
N GLN A 420 -30.53 -10.16 26.14
CA GLN A 420 -30.08 -9.13 27.09
C GLN A 420 -31.18 -8.09 27.33
N GLN A 421 -31.78 -7.57 26.25
CA GLN A 421 -32.86 -6.58 26.35
C GLN A 421 -34.09 -7.10 27.14
N ARG A 422 -34.34 -8.42 27.07
CA ARG A 422 -35.45 -9.07 27.76
C ARG A 422 -35.08 -9.53 29.17
N GLY A 423 -33.87 -9.24 29.64
CA GLY A 423 -33.39 -9.69 30.97
C GLY A 423 -33.24 -11.19 31.10
N MET A 424 -33.06 -11.90 29.96
CA MET A 424 -32.86 -13.35 29.93
C MET A 424 -31.37 -13.69 30.06
N PRO A 425 -31.02 -14.90 30.51
CA PRO A 425 -29.62 -15.33 30.47
C PRO A 425 -29.03 -15.20 29.06
N HIS A 426 -27.91 -14.54 28.97
CA HIS A 426 -27.24 -14.25 27.70
C HIS A 426 -25.70 -14.33 27.87
N MET A 427 -25.00 -14.46 26.76
CA MET A 427 -23.54 -14.41 26.73
C MET A 427 -23.04 -12.99 26.99
N SER A 428 -21.88 -12.86 27.59
CA SER A 428 -21.22 -11.55 27.69
C SER A 428 -20.83 -11.06 26.28
N LYS A 429 -20.48 -9.79 26.16
CA LYS A 429 -20.08 -9.21 24.86
C LYS A 429 -18.87 -9.96 24.30
N LEU A 430 -17.85 -10.19 25.12
CA LEU A 430 -16.65 -10.89 24.70
C LEU A 430 -16.93 -12.34 24.29
N GLU A 431 -17.81 -13.03 25.03
CA GLU A 431 -18.23 -14.39 24.66
C GLU A 431 -18.89 -14.40 23.27
N VAL A 432 -19.74 -13.41 22.97
CA VAL A 432 -20.37 -13.28 21.65
C VAL A 432 -19.28 -13.06 20.58
N VAL A 433 -18.38 -12.12 20.80
CA VAL A 433 -17.27 -11.81 19.88
C VAL A 433 -16.45 -13.06 19.59
N GLN A 434 -16.19 -13.89 20.61
CA GLN A 434 -15.38 -15.09 20.44
C GLN A 434 -16.07 -16.17 19.57
N THR A 435 -17.38 -16.03 19.31
CA THR A 435 -18.07 -16.93 18.38
C THR A 435 -17.92 -16.49 16.91
N ILE A 436 -17.48 -15.26 16.68
CA ILE A 436 -17.30 -14.72 15.31
C ILE A 436 -16.00 -15.34 14.74
N PRO A 437 -16.05 -16.04 13.60
CA PRO A 437 -14.84 -16.68 13.06
C PRO A 437 -13.86 -15.67 12.50
N ALA A 438 -12.59 -16.01 12.47
CA ALA A 438 -11.58 -15.29 11.72
C ALA A 438 -11.52 -15.83 10.28
N THR A 439 -11.22 -14.97 9.33
CA THR A 439 -10.90 -15.33 7.95
C THR A 439 -9.37 -15.30 7.82
N ILE A 440 -8.73 -16.45 7.94
CA ILE A 440 -7.26 -16.59 7.87
C ILE A 440 -6.94 -17.20 6.51
N LEU A 441 -6.32 -16.43 5.64
CA LEU A 441 -6.17 -16.76 4.23
C LEU A 441 -4.72 -16.63 3.77
N LYS A 442 -4.43 -17.25 2.63
CA LYS A 442 -3.19 -16.95 1.88
C LYS A 442 -3.33 -15.60 1.22
N ASN A 443 -2.23 -14.92 1.08
CA ASN A 443 -2.16 -13.75 0.19
C ASN A 443 -2.14 -14.25 -1.26
N TYR A 444 -2.74 -13.51 -2.17
CA TYR A 444 -2.79 -13.92 -3.58
C TYR A 444 -1.64 -13.30 -4.36
N ILE A 445 -1.16 -14.06 -5.34
CA ILE A 445 -0.22 -13.58 -6.35
C ILE A 445 -0.80 -13.93 -7.73
N PHE A 446 -0.93 -12.90 -8.56
CA PHE A 446 -1.44 -13.07 -9.93
C PHE A 446 -0.41 -12.56 -10.92
N ARG A 447 -0.03 -13.42 -11.86
CA ARG A 447 0.88 -13.06 -12.95
C ARG A 447 0.08 -12.42 -14.09
N ASN A 448 0.55 -11.31 -14.60
CA ASN A 448 -0.03 -10.61 -15.75
C ASN A 448 0.34 -11.38 -17.03
N ASN A 449 -0.66 -11.70 -17.85
CA ASN A 449 -0.45 -12.47 -19.10
C ASN A 449 -0.17 -11.55 -20.31
N GLY A 450 -0.28 -10.23 -20.16
CA GLY A 450 -0.05 -9.26 -21.23
C GLY A 450 -1.23 -9.09 -22.20
N ASP A 451 -2.37 -9.68 -21.88
CA ASP A 451 -3.57 -9.61 -22.71
C ASP A 451 -4.80 -9.15 -21.93
N HIS A 452 -4.57 -8.40 -20.85
CA HIS A 452 -5.56 -7.92 -19.88
C HIS A 452 -6.13 -9.05 -19.00
N THR A 453 -5.54 -10.25 -19.01
CA THR A 453 -5.91 -11.33 -18.07
C THR A 453 -4.76 -11.61 -17.12
N PHE A 454 -5.09 -12.25 -16.00
CA PHE A 454 -4.10 -12.64 -14.99
C PHE A 454 -4.23 -14.14 -14.70
N THR A 455 -3.14 -14.74 -14.29
CA THR A 455 -3.11 -16.13 -13.84
C THR A 455 -2.79 -16.18 -12.37
N ASN A 456 -3.65 -16.83 -11.57
CA ASN A 456 -3.37 -17.04 -10.14
C ASN A 456 -2.18 -17.99 -9.98
N VAL A 457 -1.06 -17.46 -9.52
CA VAL A 457 0.19 -18.21 -9.34
C VAL A 457 0.57 -18.37 -7.86
N THR A 458 -0.36 -18.12 -6.94
CA THR A 458 -0.13 -18.19 -5.49
C THR A 458 0.56 -19.49 -5.07
N GLU A 459 0.10 -20.63 -5.60
CA GLU A 459 0.63 -21.95 -5.23
C GLU A 459 1.99 -22.24 -5.88
N THR A 460 2.25 -21.67 -7.05
CA THR A 460 3.47 -21.92 -7.81
C THR A 460 4.59 -20.93 -7.51
N TRP A 461 4.24 -19.68 -7.22
CA TRP A 461 5.24 -18.63 -6.93
C TRP A 461 5.60 -18.55 -5.44
N GLY A 462 4.75 -19.03 -4.52
CA GLY A 462 5.09 -19.04 -3.09
C GLY A 462 4.05 -18.36 -2.21
N ASP A 463 4.46 -17.94 -1.01
CA ASP A 463 3.63 -17.31 0.00
C ASP A 463 2.39 -18.15 0.35
N GLU A 464 2.64 -19.33 0.85
CA GLU A 464 1.58 -20.31 1.11
C GLU A 464 1.03 -20.29 2.54
N VAL A 465 1.58 -19.44 3.41
CA VAL A 465 1.20 -19.44 4.84
C VAL A 465 -0.03 -18.55 5.05
N PRO A 466 -1.19 -19.13 5.39
CA PRO A 466 -2.35 -18.31 5.71
C PRO A 466 -2.07 -17.38 6.90
N SER A 467 -2.52 -16.15 6.83
CA SER A 467 -2.21 -15.12 7.82
C SER A 467 -3.34 -14.08 7.91
N LEU A 468 -3.15 -13.09 8.79
CA LEU A 468 -3.99 -11.90 8.85
C LEU A 468 -3.12 -10.73 8.37
N SER A 469 -2.82 -10.73 7.07
CA SER A 469 -1.95 -9.72 6.45
C SER A 469 -2.75 -8.50 6.04
N ASN A 470 -2.23 -7.31 6.35
CA ASN A 470 -2.89 -6.03 6.04
C ASN A 470 -1.99 -5.16 5.16
N GLY A 471 -1.35 -4.15 5.71
CA GLY A 471 -0.44 -3.30 4.94
C GLY A 471 0.76 -4.09 4.43
N THR A 472 1.11 -3.87 3.16
CA THR A 472 2.25 -4.54 2.53
C THR A 472 3.07 -3.52 1.73
N ALA A 473 4.35 -3.82 1.57
CA ALA A 473 5.26 -2.99 0.78
C ALA A 473 6.25 -3.87 0.04
N TYR A 474 6.79 -3.34 -1.05
CA TYR A 474 7.84 -4.01 -1.81
C TYR A 474 9.11 -3.15 -1.90
N ALA A 475 10.22 -3.81 -2.03
CA ALA A 475 11.53 -3.20 -2.29
C ALA A 475 12.53 -4.27 -2.67
N ASP A 476 13.60 -3.87 -3.33
CA ASP A 476 14.78 -4.72 -3.56
C ASP A 476 15.62 -4.65 -2.27
N LEU A 477 15.37 -5.56 -1.32
CA LEU A 477 15.94 -5.52 0.04
C LEU A 477 17.39 -6.00 0.12
N ASP A 478 17.85 -6.78 -0.85
CA ASP A 478 19.25 -7.25 -0.87
C ASP A 478 20.03 -6.77 -2.09
N ASN A 479 19.45 -5.87 -2.87
CA ASN A 479 20.05 -5.21 -4.04
C ASN A 479 20.43 -6.19 -5.14
N ASP A 480 19.59 -7.20 -5.38
CA ASP A 480 19.78 -8.16 -6.48
C ASP A 480 18.89 -7.85 -7.70
N GLY A 481 18.00 -6.86 -7.58
CA GLY A 481 17.25 -6.31 -8.71
C GLY A 481 15.84 -6.84 -8.88
N ASP A 482 15.37 -7.64 -7.93
CA ASP A 482 13.98 -8.09 -7.95
C ASP A 482 13.22 -7.59 -6.71
N MET A 483 11.89 -7.59 -6.79
CA MET A 483 11.06 -7.00 -5.76
C MET A 483 10.71 -8.02 -4.68
N ASP A 484 11.27 -7.82 -3.48
CA ASP A 484 10.88 -8.55 -2.27
C ASP A 484 9.60 -7.96 -1.68
N LEU A 485 8.90 -8.75 -0.85
CA LEU A 485 7.65 -8.31 -0.24
C LEU A 485 7.74 -8.35 1.29
N VAL A 486 7.11 -7.34 1.91
CA VAL A 486 7.02 -7.23 3.38
C VAL A 486 5.56 -7.01 3.77
N ALA A 487 5.08 -7.74 4.78
CA ALA A 487 3.68 -7.66 5.22
C ALA A 487 3.58 -7.43 6.73
N ASN A 488 2.73 -6.51 7.13
CA ASN A 488 2.30 -6.33 8.52
C ASN A 488 1.22 -7.39 8.81
N VAL A 489 1.43 -8.20 9.84
CA VAL A 489 0.57 -9.34 10.14
C VAL A 489 -0.01 -9.21 11.54
N ILE A 490 -1.34 -9.21 11.65
CA ILE A 490 -2.03 -9.18 12.94
C ILE A 490 -1.88 -10.55 13.62
N ASN A 491 -1.46 -10.54 14.89
CA ASN A 491 -1.33 -11.72 15.76
C ASN A 491 -0.38 -12.77 15.19
N GLY A 492 0.57 -12.32 14.35
CA GLY A 492 1.63 -13.14 13.77
C GLY A 492 2.88 -12.30 13.58
N TYR A 493 4.02 -12.95 13.35
CA TYR A 493 5.24 -12.22 13.00
C TYR A 493 5.09 -11.62 11.60
N ALA A 494 5.66 -10.43 11.42
CA ALA A 494 5.69 -9.75 10.12
C ALA A 494 6.24 -10.69 9.03
N GLY A 495 5.61 -10.68 7.86
CA GLY A 495 6.03 -11.46 6.72
C GLY A 495 7.18 -10.77 5.97
N VAL A 496 8.21 -11.52 5.64
CA VAL A 496 9.29 -11.08 4.76
C VAL A 496 9.50 -12.18 3.73
N TYR A 497 9.29 -11.85 2.47
CA TYR A 497 9.32 -12.83 1.38
C TYR A 497 10.40 -12.42 0.38
N ARG A 498 11.48 -13.21 0.34
CA ARG A 498 12.55 -12.98 -0.63
C ARG A 498 12.09 -13.43 -2.01
N ASN A 499 12.24 -12.58 -2.97
CA ASN A 499 12.09 -12.91 -4.39
C ASN A 499 13.35 -13.69 -4.83
N ASN A 500 13.22 -14.59 -5.79
CA ASN A 500 14.31 -15.40 -6.34
C ASN A 500 14.31 -15.32 -7.87
N SER A 501 13.74 -14.27 -8.42
CA SER A 501 13.64 -14.08 -9.88
C SER A 501 15.01 -14.19 -10.54
N GLU A 502 16.03 -13.66 -9.90
CA GLU A 502 17.42 -13.66 -10.39
C GLU A 502 17.99 -15.08 -10.55
N LYS A 503 17.39 -16.08 -9.90
CA LYS A 503 17.79 -17.51 -10.01
C LYS A 503 16.92 -18.30 -10.99
N LEU A 504 15.71 -17.80 -11.26
CA LEU A 504 14.68 -18.56 -11.99
C LEU A 504 14.53 -18.06 -13.43
N THR A 505 14.85 -16.81 -13.69
CA THR A 505 14.75 -16.18 -15.01
C THR A 505 16.11 -15.69 -15.47
N THR A 506 16.18 -15.25 -16.72
CA THR A 506 17.35 -14.53 -17.26
C THR A 506 16.94 -13.09 -17.60
N ASN A 507 15.87 -12.62 -16.99
CA ASN A 507 15.32 -11.30 -17.26
C ASN A 507 16.23 -10.22 -16.68
N HIS A 508 16.35 -9.14 -17.41
CA HIS A 508 17.13 -7.95 -17.03
C HIS A 508 16.21 -6.94 -16.37
N TYR A 509 16.81 -5.97 -15.69
CA TYR A 509 16.07 -4.87 -15.08
C TYR A 509 16.84 -3.56 -15.21
N LEU A 510 16.14 -2.45 -15.02
CA LEU A 510 16.71 -1.12 -14.86
C LEU A 510 16.23 -0.55 -13.52
N LYS A 511 17.17 -0.15 -12.67
CA LYS A 511 16.86 0.50 -11.38
C LYS A 511 17.16 2.00 -11.52
N ILE A 512 16.20 2.85 -11.11
CA ILE A 512 16.33 4.30 -11.16
C ILE A 512 16.14 4.86 -9.74
N LYS A 513 17.09 5.66 -9.32
CA LYS A 513 16.99 6.46 -8.08
C LYS A 513 17.11 7.94 -8.50
N PHE A 514 16.23 8.77 -7.94
CA PHE A 514 16.18 10.18 -8.26
C PHE A 514 17.08 10.97 -7.31
N ASP A 515 17.81 11.93 -7.87
CA ASP A 515 18.66 12.85 -7.11
C ASP A 515 18.45 14.24 -7.71
N GLY A 516 17.35 14.86 -7.30
CA GLY A 516 16.94 16.17 -7.78
C GLY A 516 17.54 17.32 -7.00
N THR A 517 17.09 18.51 -7.32
CA THR A 517 17.47 19.74 -6.61
C THR A 517 16.22 20.36 -6.00
N GLY A 518 16.40 21.30 -5.08
CA GLY A 518 15.27 21.92 -4.40
C GLY A 518 14.83 21.13 -3.18
N LEU A 519 13.57 21.23 -2.83
CA LEU A 519 13.02 20.56 -1.63
C LEU A 519 12.52 19.15 -1.95
N ASN A 520 12.03 18.88 -3.16
CA ASN A 520 11.64 17.54 -3.60
C ASN A 520 12.83 16.83 -4.26
N LYS A 521 13.89 16.58 -3.48
CA LYS A 521 15.10 15.92 -3.98
C LYS A 521 14.85 14.49 -4.45
N GLY A 522 13.98 13.78 -3.73
CA GLY A 522 13.62 12.41 -4.06
C GLY A 522 12.80 12.25 -5.34
N GLY A 523 12.34 13.36 -5.95
CA GLY A 523 11.62 13.33 -7.21
C GLY A 523 10.22 12.73 -7.13
N ILE A 524 9.55 12.82 -5.99
CA ILE A 524 8.17 12.33 -5.86
C ILE A 524 7.28 13.05 -6.89
N GLY A 525 6.54 12.31 -7.71
CA GLY A 525 5.76 12.82 -8.82
C GLY A 525 6.48 12.80 -10.15
N ALA A 526 7.73 12.31 -10.21
CA ALA A 526 8.44 12.16 -11.48
C ALA A 526 7.86 10.99 -12.27
N LYS A 527 7.74 11.16 -13.59
CA LYS A 527 7.27 10.13 -14.51
C LYS A 527 8.43 9.67 -15.39
N VAL A 528 8.59 8.36 -15.52
CA VAL A 528 9.62 7.77 -16.37
C VAL A 528 8.97 6.94 -17.47
N GLU A 529 9.35 7.23 -18.71
CA GLU A 529 8.98 6.44 -19.88
C GLU A 529 10.24 5.76 -20.41
N ILE A 530 10.17 4.46 -20.66
CA ILE A 530 11.25 3.73 -21.34
C ILE A 530 10.72 3.08 -22.61
N ARG A 531 11.57 3.05 -23.64
CA ARG A 531 11.30 2.35 -24.89
C ARG A 531 12.46 1.42 -25.20
N TYR A 532 12.15 0.19 -25.54
CA TYR A 532 13.15 -0.83 -25.87
C TYR A 532 12.50 -1.87 -26.77
N LYS A 533 13.21 -2.25 -27.83
CA LYS A 533 12.63 -3.09 -28.88
C LYS A 533 11.32 -2.41 -29.40
N ASP A 534 10.22 -3.12 -29.40
CA ASP A 534 8.91 -2.58 -29.80
C ASP A 534 8.00 -2.34 -28.58
N LYS A 535 8.58 -2.31 -27.37
CA LYS A 535 7.84 -2.16 -26.11
C LYS A 535 8.04 -0.76 -25.52
N MET A 536 7.07 -0.35 -24.73
CA MET A 536 7.12 0.86 -23.90
C MET A 536 6.67 0.49 -22.49
N GLN A 537 7.20 1.17 -21.50
CA GLN A 537 6.71 1.11 -20.12
C GLN A 537 6.71 2.53 -19.54
N VAL A 538 5.73 2.78 -18.67
CA VAL A 538 5.64 4.05 -17.94
C VAL A 538 5.50 3.74 -16.45
N GLN A 539 6.21 4.47 -15.61
CA GLN A 539 6.00 4.46 -14.16
C GLN A 539 6.05 5.88 -13.63
N GLU A 540 5.16 6.18 -12.71
CA GLU A 540 5.22 7.41 -11.92
C GLU A 540 5.77 7.08 -10.54
N PHE A 541 6.62 7.96 -10.04
CA PHE A 541 7.25 7.74 -8.75
C PHE A 541 6.38 8.33 -7.63
N GLN A 542 5.63 7.46 -6.97
CA GLN A 542 4.85 7.78 -5.77
C GLN A 542 5.09 6.67 -4.75
N PRO A 543 5.76 6.96 -3.63
CA PRO A 543 6.05 5.90 -2.65
C PRO A 543 4.83 5.48 -1.82
N SER A 544 3.84 6.34 -1.57
CA SER A 544 2.62 5.95 -0.82
C SER A 544 1.72 5.15 -1.75
N ARG A 545 1.63 3.84 -1.53
CA ARG A 545 0.91 2.89 -2.41
C ARG A 545 0.28 1.76 -1.59
N GLY A 546 -0.66 1.07 -2.19
CA GLY A 546 -1.29 -0.10 -1.60
C GLY A 546 -2.23 0.28 -0.46
N TYR A 547 -1.99 -0.26 0.73
CA TYR A 547 -2.83 -0.04 1.89
C TYR A 547 -1.97 0.44 3.07
N MET A 548 -2.15 1.69 3.46
CA MET A 548 -1.50 2.29 4.64
C MET A 548 0.03 2.28 4.57
N SER A 549 0.65 2.08 3.40
CA SER A 549 2.07 1.72 3.28
C SER A 549 2.85 2.67 2.38
N SER A 550 4.18 2.59 2.48
CA SER A 550 5.11 3.42 1.69
C SER A 550 6.26 2.55 1.17
N MET A 551 6.52 2.64 -0.13
CA MET A 551 7.54 1.86 -0.83
C MET A 551 8.91 2.54 -0.78
N ASN A 552 9.95 1.80 -1.13
CA ASN A 552 11.30 2.35 -1.24
C ASN A 552 11.40 3.40 -2.35
N HIS A 553 12.36 4.32 -2.21
CA HIS A 553 12.53 5.46 -3.11
C HIS A 553 13.33 5.10 -4.35
N GLU A 554 12.83 4.11 -5.10
CA GLU A 554 13.42 3.64 -6.37
C GLU A 554 12.32 3.17 -7.31
N LEU A 555 12.56 3.28 -8.62
CA LEU A 555 11.75 2.60 -9.63
C LEU A 555 12.54 1.44 -10.21
N ILE A 556 11.92 0.29 -10.36
CA ILE A 556 12.51 -0.86 -11.06
C ILE A 556 11.63 -1.20 -12.26
N PHE A 557 12.26 -1.30 -13.43
CA PHE A 557 11.64 -1.71 -14.68
C PHE A 557 12.21 -3.07 -15.08
N GLY A 558 11.38 -4.10 -15.11
CA GLY A 558 11.77 -5.35 -15.74
C GLY A 558 11.86 -5.17 -17.25
N LEU A 559 12.84 -5.78 -17.85
CA LEU A 559 13.14 -5.61 -19.28
C LEU A 559 13.04 -6.92 -20.07
N GLY A 560 12.72 -8.03 -19.37
CA GLY A 560 12.78 -9.35 -19.98
C GLY A 560 14.17 -9.61 -20.55
N ASP A 561 14.24 -10.04 -21.79
CA ASP A 561 15.50 -10.37 -22.48
C ASP A 561 16.15 -9.15 -23.17
N ALA A 562 15.70 -7.92 -22.90
CA ALA A 562 16.28 -6.75 -23.58
C ALA A 562 17.57 -6.29 -22.89
N GLU A 563 18.64 -6.13 -23.69
CA GLU A 563 19.96 -5.68 -23.22
C GLU A 563 20.18 -4.19 -23.42
N VAL A 564 19.29 -3.52 -24.18
CA VAL A 564 19.43 -2.10 -24.53
C VAL A 564 18.10 -1.42 -24.39
N ILE A 565 18.11 -0.26 -23.74
CA ILE A 565 16.97 0.67 -23.70
C ILE A 565 17.25 1.71 -24.78
N ASP A 566 16.39 1.79 -25.77
CA ASP A 566 16.54 2.70 -26.91
C ASP A 566 16.37 4.15 -26.48
N GLU A 567 15.38 4.39 -25.58
CA GLU A 567 15.04 5.72 -25.10
C GLU A 567 14.57 5.64 -23.64
N LEU A 568 15.08 6.51 -22.79
CA LEU A 568 14.60 6.73 -21.43
C LEU A 568 14.32 8.21 -21.27
N LYS A 569 13.07 8.54 -20.97
CA LYS A 569 12.63 9.91 -20.77
C LYS A 569 12.17 10.06 -19.32
N VAL A 570 12.73 11.03 -18.60
CA VAL A 570 12.27 11.42 -17.27
C VAL A 570 11.55 12.76 -17.39
N ILE A 571 10.32 12.80 -16.91
CA ILE A 571 9.52 14.03 -16.77
C ILE A 571 9.51 14.33 -15.27
N TRP A 572 10.19 15.39 -14.87
CA TRP A 572 10.30 15.80 -13.47
C TRP A 572 8.98 16.45 -12.98
N PRO A 573 8.76 16.55 -11.66
CA PRO A 573 7.51 17.14 -11.16
C PRO A 573 7.23 18.56 -11.67
N ASP A 574 8.26 19.34 -11.98
CA ASP A 574 8.15 20.69 -12.57
C ASP A 574 7.97 20.67 -14.10
N LEU A 575 7.75 19.48 -14.68
CA LEU A 575 7.54 19.24 -16.10
C LEU A 575 8.80 19.45 -16.97
N LEU A 576 9.97 19.59 -16.36
CA LEU A 576 11.22 19.55 -17.12
C LEU A 576 11.49 18.11 -17.60
N GLU A 577 11.95 17.99 -18.83
CA GLU A 577 12.22 16.69 -19.43
C GLU A 577 13.72 16.42 -19.56
N GLN A 578 14.08 15.17 -19.31
CA GLN A 578 15.45 14.68 -19.50
C GLN A 578 15.38 13.41 -20.34
N LEU A 579 16.15 13.39 -21.45
CA LEU A 579 16.12 12.29 -22.40
C LEU A 579 17.50 11.65 -22.50
N LEU A 580 17.54 10.32 -22.37
CA LEU A 580 18.73 9.50 -22.55
C LEU A 580 18.44 8.46 -23.62
N THR A 581 19.44 8.11 -24.44
CA THR A 581 19.25 7.14 -25.54
C THR A 581 20.40 6.12 -25.57
N GLY A 582 20.08 4.91 -26.06
CA GLY A 582 21.07 3.85 -26.26
C GLY A 582 21.72 3.36 -24.96
N ILE A 583 20.93 3.21 -23.89
CA ILE A 583 21.41 2.77 -22.58
C ILE A 583 21.51 1.24 -22.60
N LYS A 584 22.70 0.72 -22.26
CA LYS A 584 22.91 -0.73 -22.18
C LYS A 584 22.71 -1.24 -20.77
N UNK A 585 21.86 -2.03 -20.53
CA UNK A 585 21.65 -2.47 -19.52
C UNK A 585 22.62 -3.19 -19.21
N ALA A 586 23.30 -3.02 -18.49
CA ALA A 586 24.26 -3.92 -17.85
C ALA A 586 23.60 -4.46 -16.57
N PRO A 587 23.98 -5.65 -16.14
CA PRO A 587 23.32 -6.24 -14.96
C PRO A 587 23.57 -5.47 -13.66
N LEU A 588 23.61 -4.21 -13.59
CA LEU A 588 23.70 -3.34 -12.40
C LEU A 588 23.92 -1.89 -12.86
N LEU A 589 23.00 -1.38 -13.67
CA LEU A 589 23.05 0.04 -14.01
C LEU A 589 22.17 0.81 -13.04
N THR A 590 22.75 1.38 -11.99
CA THR A 590 22.06 2.38 -11.19
C THR A 590 22.25 3.73 -11.88
N LEU A 591 21.16 4.29 -12.39
CA LEU A 591 21.18 5.61 -13.00
C LEU A 591 20.84 6.65 -11.94
N ASN A 592 21.83 7.37 -11.49
CA ASN A 592 21.60 8.59 -10.71
C ASN A 592 21.31 9.71 -11.72
N ILE A 593 20.07 10.15 -11.77
CA ILE A 593 19.65 11.21 -12.68
C ILE A 593 19.69 12.53 -11.90
N LEU A 594 20.69 13.34 -12.24
CA LEU A 594 20.90 14.65 -11.62
C LEU A 594 20.09 15.70 -12.37
N LYS A 595 19.18 16.34 -11.68
CA LYS A 595 18.47 17.51 -12.20
C LYS A 595 19.41 18.71 -12.18
N MET A 596 19.68 19.28 -13.34
CA MET A 596 20.44 20.53 -13.42
C MET A 596 19.48 21.73 -13.45
N ILE A 597 19.58 22.60 -12.46
CA ILE A 597 18.89 23.89 -12.50
C ILE A 597 19.68 24.81 -13.42
N MET A 598 19.06 25.26 -14.50
CA MET A 598 19.52 26.44 -15.21
C MET A 598 18.86 27.67 -14.56
N SER A 599 19.62 28.37 -13.77
CA SER A 599 19.21 29.70 -13.30
C SER A 599 19.26 30.66 -14.47
N ILE A 600 18.13 31.02 -15.02
CA ILE A 600 18.06 32.06 -16.04
C ILE A 600 17.97 33.41 -15.30
N SER A 601 19.11 33.99 -15.04
CA SER A 601 19.13 35.45 -14.74
C SER A 601 18.97 36.18 -16.08
N GLY A 602 17.92 36.97 -16.18
CA GLY A 602 17.41 37.58 -17.39
C GLY A 602 18.44 38.11 -18.38
N ASN A 603 18.44 37.54 -19.55
CA ASN A 603 18.50 38.19 -20.87
C ASN A 603 18.44 37.13 -21.96
N LYS A 604 17.64 37.42 -22.96
CA LYS A 604 17.36 36.51 -24.09
C LYS A 604 18.63 36.23 -24.90
N SER A 605 19.17 35.05 -24.81
CA SER A 605 19.95 34.43 -25.90
C SER A 605 19.91 32.93 -25.72
N CYS A 606 19.39 32.26 -26.72
CA CYS A 606 19.32 30.80 -26.80
C CYS A 606 20.72 30.26 -27.07
N PHE A 607 21.35 29.63 -26.07
CA PHE A 607 22.56 28.85 -26.30
C PHE A 607 22.23 27.37 -26.14
N LEU A 608 22.32 26.64 -27.23
CA LEU A 608 22.33 25.18 -27.22
C LEU A 608 23.68 24.75 -26.66
N ILE A 609 23.72 24.35 -25.41
CA ILE A 609 24.91 23.72 -24.83
C ILE A 609 24.66 22.22 -24.86
N SER A 610 25.45 21.50 -25.64
CA SER A 610 25.42 20.04 -25.59
C SER A 610 26.16 19.60 -24.33
N PHE A 611 25.43 18.99 -23.40
CA PHE A 611 26.04 18.41 -22.21
C PHE A 611 26.24 16.91 -22.43
N GLN A 612 27.42 16.44 -22.09
CA GLN A 612 27.65 15.02 -21.87
C GLN A 612 27.19 14.69 -20.44
N PRO A 613 26.24 13.79 -20.25
CA PRO A 613 25.85 13.41 -18.90
C PRO A 613 27.02 12.73 -18.21
N ARG A 614 27.36 13.19 -17.00
CA ARG A 614 28.30 12.44 -16.15
C ARG A 614 27.51 11.28 -15.55
N VAL A 615 27.57 10.15 -16.24
CA VAL A 615 27.07 8.88 -15.71
C VAL A 615 28.13 8.39 -14.71
N ARG A 616 27.80 8.36 -13.44
CA ARG A 616 28.63 7.65 -12.47
C ARG A 616 28.24 6.18 -12.56
N ILE A 617 29.02 5.43 -13.27
CA ILE A 617 28.94 3.97 -13.27
C ILE A 617 29.67 3.49 -12.02
N LEU A 618 28.92 3.02 -11.04
CA LEU A 618 29.54 2.31 -9.92
C LEU A 618 29.77 0.86 -10.37
N GLN A 619 30.96 0.61 -10.93
CA GLN A 619 31.39 -0.76 -11.16
C GLN A 619 31.80 -1.35 -9.81
N LYS A 620 31.03 -2.32 -9.35
CA LYS A 620 31.48 -3.16 -8.24
C LYS A 620 32.41 -4.21 -8.87
N GLU A 621 33.71 -4.08 -8.60
CA GLU A 621 34.67 -5.14 -8.97
C GLU A 621 34.31 -6.40 -8.19
N MET A 622 34.27 -7.57 -8.86
CA MET A 622 34.10 -8.89 -8.28
C MET A 622 35.19 -9.22 -7.27
#